data_22f3be53590e3b38c8f2f5c23a09382a
#
_entry.id   22f3be53590e3b38c8f2f5c23a09382a
#
_cell.length_a   1.000
_cell.length_b   1.000
_cell.length_c   1.000
_cell.angle_alpha   90.00
_cell.angle_beta   90.00
_cell.angle_gamma   90.00
#
_symmetry.space_group_name_H-M   'P 1'
#
loop_
_entity.id
_entity.type
_entity.pdbx_description
1 polymer ?
#
loop_
_entity_poly.entity_id
_entity_poly.type
_entity_poly.pdbx_seq_one_letter_code
_entity_poly.pdbx_strand_id
1 'polypeptide(L)'
;MAKLVLLGTKGGPSLRGEGASFLPTSSHLAIAGRSIIIDCGLGVTASMVKAGYSLIDLTDIFITHCHSDHILEFGALLHTAWTAGLDRPVSVFGPPEIAAIWRQFCEMMRFDITIRMADEGRVPFAAIAQINIIDAKTPDPIRLVDENGLIVSAMRNDHPPVVDSYALRFDADVKSVTFSGDTRHLPSLVGFAKNTDVLVHEAMLAKGLDHVLAKTKTGDDRLKNHLLAAHSFAEQAGQIAASANVGHLVLNHLIPPERDICSDADWQAETRRSFDGRCSVGHDGMAIEF
;
A
#
# COMPACT_ATOMS: atom_id res chain seq x y z
N MET A 1 -19.33 3.70 8.78
CA MET A 1 -19.14 3.62 7.31
C MET A 1 -17.64 3.65 7.08
N ALA A 2 -17.10 2.68 6.36
CA ALA A 2 -15.71 2.62 6.00
C ALA A 2 -15.52 3.10 4.56
N LYS A 3 -14.43 3.83 4.27
CA LYS A 3 -14.11 4.33 2.95
C LYS A 3 -12.63 4.13 2.64
N LEU A 4 -12.36 3.45 1.55
CA LEU A 4 -11.04 3.26 0.98
C LEU A 4 -10.88 4.17 -0.25
N VAL A 5 -9.74 4.85 -0.37
CA VAL A 5 -9.35 5.56 -1.59
C VAL A 5 -7.98 5.08 -2.01
N LEU A 6 -7.86 4.56 -3.23
CA LEU A 6 -6.57 4.22 -3.83
C LEU A 6 -5.91 5.52 -4.29
N LEU A 7 -4.86 5.95 -3.62
CA LEU A 7 -4.15 7.20 -3.92
C LEU A 7 -3.12 7.03 -5.04
N GLY A 8 -2.58 5.82 -5.16
CA GLY A 8 -1.68 5.38 -6.22
C GLY A 8 -1.85 3.88 -6.44
N THR A 9 -1.84 3.43 -7.69
CA THR A 9 -2.23 2.05 -8.07
C THR A 9 -1.23 1.36 -8.98
N LYS A 10 -0.12 2.03 -9.29
CA LYS A 10 0.91 1.52 -10.18
C LYS A 10 1.95 0.72 -9.41
N GLY A 11 2.35 -0.43 -9.97
CA GLY A 11 3.51 -1.20 -9.52
C GLY A 11 4.84 -0.59 -9.98
N GLY A 12 5.81 -0.55 -9.06
CA GLY A 12 7.16 -0.02 -9.26
C GLY A 12 7.27 1.50 -9.15
N PRO A 13 8.48 2.03 -8.85
CA PRO A 13 8.69 3.42 -8.44
C PRO A 13 8.74 4.44 -9.58
N SER A 14 8.94 4.00 -10.82
CA SER A 14 9.17 4.92 -11.93
C SER A 14 7.90 5.63 -12.40
N LEU A 15 7.90 6.96 -12.43
CA LEU A 15 6.83 7.74 -13.07
C LEU A 15 7.10 7.81 -14.59
N ARG A 16 6.14 7.37 -15.40
CA ARG A 16 6.26 7.36 -16.87
C ARG A 16 4.90 7.59 -17.50
N GLY A 17 4.82 8.61 -18.37
CA GLY A 17 3.60 8.95 -19.09
C GLY A 17 2.48 9.50 -18.18
N GLU A 18 1.28 9.51 -18.71
CA GLU A 18 0.05 9.88 -18.03
C GLU A 18 -0.94 8.72 -18.11
N GLY A 19 -1.85 8.58 -17.16
CA GLY A 19 -2.84 7.51 -17.19
C GLY A 19 -3.62 7.34 -15.91
N ALA A 20 -4.56 6.42 -15.93
CA ALA A 20 -5.44 6.11 -14.81
C ALA A 20 -4.70 5.52 -13.59
N SER A 21 -3.55 4.87 -13.82
CA SER A 21 -2.67 4.30 -12.80
C SER A 21 -1.26 4.86 -13.01
N PHE A 22 -1.03 6.07 -12.53
CA PHE A 22 0.20 6.81 -12.74
C PHE A 22 1.12 6.80 -11.51
N LEU A 23 0.52 6.91 -10.31
CA LEU A 23 1.26 7.03 -9.07
C LEU A 23 1.57 5.66 -8.46
N PRO A 24 2.77 5.49 -7.88
CA PRO A 24 3.13 4.31 -7.10
C PRO A 24 2.15 4.02 -5.96
N THR A 25 2.18 2.79 -5.48
CA THR A 25 1.21 2.26 -4.54
C THR A 25 1.07 3.08 -3.27
N SER A 26 -0.14 3.52 -3.00
CA SER A 26 -0.57 4.08 -1.72
C SER A 26 -2.09 4.08 -1.61
N SER A 27 -2.62 3.95 -0.40
CA SER A 27 -4.06 3.95 -0.14
C SER A 27 -4.39 4.75 1.11
N HIS A 28 -5.55 5.41 1.12
CA HIS A 28 -6.13 6.01 2.32
C HIS A 28 -7.34 5.21 2.76
N LEU A 29 -7.40 4.85 4.03
CA LEU A 29 -8.49 4.14 4.67
C LEU A 29 -9.07 4.98 5.82
N ALA A 30 -10.32 5.39 5.67
CA ALA A 30 -11.11 5.97 6.76
C ALA A 30 -11.97 4.86 7.38
N ILE A 31 -11.66 4.46 8.61
CA ILE A 31 -12.34 3.37 9.33
C ILE A 31 -12.25 3.61 10.85
N ALA A 32 -13.31 3.29 11.58
CA ALA A 32 -13.35 3.44 13.05
C ALA A 32 -12.91 4.84 13.55
N GLY A 33 -13.23 5.90 12.81
CA GLY A 33 -12.84 7.28 13.16
C GLY A 33 -11.35 7.60 12.93
N ARG A 34 -10.59 6.70 12.32
CA ARG A 34 -9.17 6.90 12.00
C ARG A 34 -8.97 7.27 10.54
N SER A 35 -7.91 8.04 10.27
CA SER A 35 -7.38 8.41 8.96
C SER A 35 -6.04 7.69 8.78
N ILE A 36 -6.04 6.63 7.97
CA ILE A 36 -4.94 5.66 7.87
C ILE A 36 -4.36 5.70 6.46
N ILE A 37 -3.03 5.76 6.35
CA ILE A 37 -2.33 5.54 5.08
C ILE A 37 -1.73 4.13 5.07
N ILE A 38 -1.93 3.41 3.98
CA ILE A 38 -1.28 2.13 3.69
C ILE A 38 -0.34 2.38 2.51
N ASP A 39 0.96 2.25 2.78
CA ASP A 39 2.08 2.58 1.93
C ASP A 39 2.17 4.06 1.52
N CYS A 40 3.39 4.52 1.31
CA CYS A 40 3.73 5.91 1.04
C CYS A 40 4.54 6.04 -0.26
N GLY A 41 3.99 5.54 -1.37
CA GLY A 41 4.54 5.75 -2.69
C GLY A 41 4.56 7.24 -3.07
N LEU A 42 5.37 7.56 -4.07
CA LEU A 42 5.53 8.93 -4.55
C LEU A 42 4.18 9.53 -4.99
N GLY A 43 3.84 10.72 -4.51
CA GLY A 43 2.57 11.40 -4.79
C GLY A 43 1.49 11.19 -3.72
N VAL A 44 1.72 10.38 -2.69
CA VAL A 44 0.72 10.08 -1.64
C VAL A 44 0.20 11.34 -0.97
N THR A 45 1.07 12.31 -0.62
CA THR A 45 0.70 13.55 0.06
C THR A 45 -0.27 14.38 -0.77
N ALA A 46 0.08 14.61 -2.01
CA ALA A 46 -0.75 15.39 -2.94
C ALA A 46 -2.09 14.69 -3.25
N SER A 47 -2.05 13.36 -3.42
CA SER A 47 -3.24 12.56 -3.70
C SER A 47 -4.20 12.53 -2.51
N MET A 48 -3.69 12.45 -1.27
CA MET A 48 -4.51 12.52 -0.06
C MET A 48 -5.28 13.85 0.01
N VAL A 49 -4.59 14.98 -0.20
CA VAL A 49 -5.22 16.31 -0.23
C VAL A 49 -6.22 16.43 -1.38
N LYS A 50 -5.87 15.96 -2.58
CA LYS A 50 -6.76 15.95 -3.75
C LYS A 50 -8.03 15.11 -3.51
N ALA A 51 -7.92 14.03 -2.74
CA ALA A 51 -9.05 13.19 -2.35
C ALA A 51 -9.93 13.84 -1.26
N GLY A 52 -9.59 15.04 -0.77
CA GLY A 52 -10.35 15.82 0.21
C GLY A 52 -10.02 15.49 1.67
N TYR A 53 -8.93 14.79 1.93
CA TYR A 53 -8.48 14.49 3.29
C TYR A 53 -7.47 15.51 3.79
N SER A 54 -7.57 15.85 5.07
CA SER A 54 -6.65 16.75 5.76
C SER A 54 -5.43 16.00 6.27
N LEU A 55 -4.24 16.53 6.01
CA LEU A 55 -2.98 15.94 6.49
C LEU A 55 -2.86 15.98 8.03
N ILE A 56 -3.49 16.95 8.69
CA ILE A 56 -3.45 17.06 10.16
C ILE A 56 -4.35 16.03 10.84
N ASP A 57 -5.28 15.39 10.10
CA ASP A 57 -6.15 14.35 10.65
C ASP A 57 -5.51 12.94 10.58
N LEU A 58 -4.33 12.80 9.94
CA LEU A 58 -3.61 11.55 9.82
C LEU A 58 -3.34 10.93 11.20
N THR A 59 -3.80 9.70 11.41
CA THR A 59 -3.65 8.98 12.69
C THR A 59 -2.63 7.87 12.63
N ASP A 60 -2.57 7.13 11.51
CA ASP A 60 -1.75 5.94 11.38
C ASP A 60 -1.16 5.82 9.96
N ILE A 61 0.02 5.22 9.89
CA ILE A 61 0.65 4.79 8.64
C ILE A 61 1.05 3.32 8.79
N PHE A 62 0.68 2.50 7.82
CA PHE A 62 1.11 1.10 7.73
C PHE A 62 1.94 0.91 6.47
N ILE A 63 3.16 0.42 6.62
CA ILE A 63 4.08 0.10 5.52
C ILE A 63 4.14 -1.40 5.36
N THR A 64 3.77 -1.89 4.18
CA THR A 64 3.80 -3.32 3.88
C THR A 64 5.22 -3.87 3.77
N HIS A 65 6.09 -3.13 3.07
CA HIS A 65 7.52 -3.44 2.92
C HIS A 65 8.30 -2.20 2.46
N CYS A 66 9.64 -2.27 2.43
CA CYS A 66 10.49 -1.11 2.20
C CYS A 66 11.02 -0.95 0.77
N HIS A 67 10.32 -1.44 -0.27
CA HIS A 67 10.62 -1.00 -1.63
C HIS A 67 10.26 0.48 -1.83
N SER A 68 10.97 1.16 -2.71
CA SER A 68 10.85 2.62 -2.88
C SER A 68 9.46 3.08 -3.32
N ASP A 69 8.74 2.29 -4.08
CA ASP A 69 7.35 2.57 -4.49
C ASP A 69 6.32 2.44 -3.37
N HIS A 70 6.74 1.98 -2.19
CA HIS A 70 5.90 1.89 -0.98
C HIS A 70 6.32 2.87 0.12
N ILE A 71 7.54 3.46 0.06
CA ILE A 71 8.05 4.28 1.17
C ILE A 71 8.66 5.62 0.78
N LEU A 72 8.85 5.90 -0.51
CA LEU A 72 9.69 7.03 -0.94
C LEU A 72 9.19 8.39 -0.42
N GLU A 73 7.89 8.56 -0.23
CA GLU A 73 7.31 9.80 0.29
C GLU A 73 6.92 9.73 1.78
N PHE A 74 7.26 8.65 2.49
CA PHE A 74 6.89 8.45 3.90
C PHE A 74 7.31 9.63 4.80
N GLY A 75 8.59 9.99 4.77
CA GLY A 75 9.09 11.11 5.58
C GLY A 75 8.55 12.46 5.11
N ALA A 76 8.41 12.65 3.78
CA ALA A 76 7.88 13.87 3.19
C ALA A 76 6.40 14.09 3.52
N LEU A 77 5.58 13.02 3.54
CA LEU A 77 4.19 13.08 3.99
C LEU A 77 4.10 13.62 5.43
N LEU A 78 4.86 13.03 6.36
CA LEU A 78 4.87 13.47 7.76
C LEU A 78 5.42 14.88 7.93
N HIS A 79 6.46 15.26 7.17
CA HIS A 79 7.00 16.61 7.20
C HIS A 79 5.98 17.63 6.68
N THR A 80 5.29 17.32 5.60
CA THR A 80 4.25 18.18 5.03
C THR A 80 3.05 18.30 5.98
N ALA A 81 2.64 17.20 6.60
CA ALA A 81 1.59 17.22 7.62
C ALA A 81 1.99 18.09 8.83
N TRP A 82 3.22 17.96 9.33
CA TRP A 82 3.77 18.78 10.42
C TRP A 82 3.80 20.27 10.06
N THR A 83 4.23 20.60 8.84
CA THR A 83 4.20 22.01 8.40
C THR A 83 2.78 22.53 8.20
N ALA A 84 1.81 21.65 7.90
CA ALA A 84 0.39 21.99 7.82
C ALA A 84 -0.27 22.17 9.21
N GLY A 85 0.40 21.80 10.30
CA GLY A 85 -0.10 21.99 11.66
C GLY A 85 -0.35 20.68 12.44
N LEU A 86 0.07 19.52 11.92
CA LEU A 86 0.05 18.28 12.69
C LEU A 86 1.03 18.40 13.88
N ASP A 87 0.51 18.35 15.10
CA ASP A 87 1.26 18.57 16.35
C ASP A 87 1.25 17.37 17.31
N ARG A 88 0.67 16.26 16.90
CA ARG A 88 0.55 15.00 17.65
C ARG A 88 1.23 13.84 16.93
N PRO A 89 1.63 12.79 17.66
CA PRO A 89 2.20 11.60 17.05
C PRO A 89 1.22 10.89 16.11
N VAL A 90 1.75 10.40 15.00
CA VAL A 90 1.15 9.43 14.08
C VAL A 90 1.75 8.07 14.40
N SER A 91 0.91 7.05 14.61
CA SER A 91 1.39 5.68 14.80
C SER A 91 1.85 5.10 13.46
N VAL A 92 3.12 4.71 13.39
CA VAL A 92 3.72 4.14 12.17
C VAL A 92 4.04 2.68 12.41
N PHE A 93 3.44 1.80 11.63
CA PHE A 93 3.70 0.35 11.66
C PHE A 93 4.43 -0.05 10.37
N GLY A 94 5.51 -0.79 10.49
CA GLY A 94 6.26 -1.23 9.31
C GLY A 94 7.39 -2.18 9.63
N PRO A 95 8.11 -2.64 8.58
CA PRO A 95 9.28 -3.51 8.72
C PRO A 95 10.37 -2.89 9.61
N PRO A 96 11.34 -3.70 10.08
CA PRO A 96 12.43 -3.22 10.96
C PRO A 96 13.21 -2.01 10.40
N GLU A 97 13.33 -1.92 9.07
CA GLU A 97 14.05 -0.84 8.38
C GLU A 97 13.41 0.54 8.56
N ILE A 98 12.09 0.60 8.82
CA ILE A 98 11.36 1.88 8.89
C ILE A 98 11.90 2.82 9.98
N ALA A 99 12.40 2.27 11.09
CA ALA A 99 12.99 3.06 12.16
C ALA A 99 14.29 3.76 11.72
N ALA A 100 15.11 3.08 10.93
CA ALA A 100 16.32 3.66 10.37
C ALA A 100 16.00 4.71 9.30
N ILE A 101 15.02 4.42 8.43
CA ILE A 101 14.55 5.33 7.39
C ILE A 101 14.03 6.63 8.01
N TRP A 102 13.20 6.55 9.05
CA TRP A 102 12.68 7.73 9.77
C TRP A 102 13.81 8.58 10.36
N ARG A 103 14.74 7.96 11.07
CA ARG A 103 15.88 8.67 11.66
C ARG A 103 16.73 9.36 10.59
N GLN A 104 17.01 8.68 9.47
CA GLN A 104 17.80 9.25 8.37
C GLN A 104 17.05 10.39 7.68
N PHE A 105 15.73 10.31 7.53
CA PHE A 105 14.93 11.40 7.00
C PHE A 105 14.98 12.63 7.91
N CYS A 106 14.84 12.47 9.22
CA CYS A 106 14.98 13.56 10.19
C CYS A 106 16.34 14.23 10.08
N GLU A 107 17.42 13.45 9.93
CA GLU A 107 18.78 14.00 9.76
C GLU A 107 18.94 14.71 8.41
N MET A 108 18.42 14.16 7.33
CA MET A 108 18.43 14.81 6.02
C MET A 108 17.73 16.18 6.04
N MET A 109 16.60 16.27 6.75
CA MET A 109 15.79 17.50 6.85
C MET A 109 16.17 18.38 8.03
N ARG A 110 17.23 18.07 8.76
CA ARG A 110 17.63 18.75 10.00
C ARG A 110 17.72 20.27 9.87
N PHE A 111 18.20 20.78 8.76
CA PHE A 111 18.31 22.22 8.52
C PHE A 111 16.93 22.91 8.61
N ASP A 112 15.95 22.46 7.82
CA ASP A 112 14.60 23.04 7.79
C ASP A 112 13.87 22.81 9.12
N ILE A 113 13.96 21.62 9.68
CA ILE A 113 13.34 21.25 10.96
C ILE A 113 13.83 22.15 12.08
N THR A 114 15.14 22.38 12.18
CA THR A 114 15.72 23.19 13.26
C THR A 114 15.26 24.65 13.17
N ILE A 115 15.22 25.22 11.97
CA ILE A 115 14.75 26.61 11.76
C ILE A 115 13.28 26.72 12.15
N ARG A 116 12.40 25.82 11.67
CA ARG A 116 10.96 25.90 11.95
C ARG A 116 10.63 25.68 13.40
N MET A 117 11.37 24.81 14.10
CA MET A 117 11.20 24.65 15.56
C MET A 117 11.58 25.91 16.31
N ALA A 118 12.67 26.58 15.93
CA ALA A 118 13.15 27.77 16.60
C ALA A 118 12.34 29.05 16.28
N ASP A 119 11.94 29.22 15.03
CA ASP A 119 11.29 30.42 14.50
C ASP A 119 9.76 30.36 14.62
N GLU A 120 9.17 29.21 14.31
CA GLU A 120 7.72 29.02 14.27
C GLU A 120 7.16 28.36 15.55
N GLY A 121 8.01 27.93 16.48
CA GLY A 121 7.59 27.29 17.73
C GLY A 121 6.93 25.92 17.56
N ARG A 122 7.26 25.19 16.48
CA ARG A 122 6.69 23.88 16.19
C ARG A 122 7.15 22.82 17.19
N VAL A 123 6.30 21.81 17.42
CA VAL A 123 6.66 20.63 18.21
C VAL A 123 7.85 19.88 17.59
N PRO A 124 8.63 19.14 18.40
CA PRO A 124 9.77 18.38 17.89
C PRO A 124 9.36 17.41 16.78
N PHE A 125 9.88 17.60 15.57
CA PHE A 125 9.49 16.80 14.39
C PHE A 125 9.75 15.29 14.58
N ALA A 126 10.84 14.92 15.24
CA ALA A 126 11.15 13.51 15.50
C ALA A 126 10.06 12.77 16.30
N ALA A 127 9.25 13.53 17.10
CA ALA A 127 8.15 12.97 17.87
C ALA A 127 6.85 12.80 17.05
N ILE A 128 6.80 13.29 15.82
CA ILE A 128 5.61 13.15 14.94
C ILE A 128 5.38 11.70 14.51
N ALA A 129 6.42 10.85 14.42
CA ALA A 129 6.24 9.43 14.15
C ALA A 129 6.50 8.59 15.38
N GLN A 130 5.49 7.85 15.83
CA GLN A 130 5.65 6.77 16.81
C GLN A 130 5.86 5.45 16.06
N ILE A 131 7.11 5.00 15.97
CA ILE A 131 7.49 3.82 15.18
C ILE A 131 7.18 2.54 15.95
N ASN A 132 6.41 1.65 15.35
CA ASN A 132 6.05 0.32 15.81
C ASN A 132 6.54 -0.70 14.79
N ILE A 133 7.45 -1.56 15.17
CA ILE A 133 8.01 -2.57 14.26
C ILE A 133 7.05 -3.76 14.14
N ILE A 134 6.74 -4.15 12.89
CA ILE A 134 6.05 -5.40 12.60
C ILE A 134 7.08 -6.54 12.65
N ASP A 135 6.99 -7.39 13.67
CA ASP A 135 7.90 -8.53 13.87
C ASP A 135 7.12 -9.86 13.75
N ALA A 136 6.58 -10.14 12.57
CA ALA A 136 5.93 -11.42 12.26
C ALA A 136 6.98 -12.44 11.80
N LYS A 137 7.53 -13.21 12.74
CA LYS A 137 8.59 -14.23 12.47
C LYS A 137 8.07 -15.50 11.85
N THR A 138 6.77 -15.76 12.02
CA THR A 138 6.09 -16.94 11.48
C THR A 138 5.05 -16.52 10.45
N PRO A 139 4.55 -17.43 9.61
CA PRO A 139 3.45 -17.14 8.70
C PRO A 139 2.12 -16.90 9.40
N ASP A 140 2.03 -17.15 10.72
CA ASP A 140 0.81 -16.89 11.48
C ASP A 140 0.54 -15.39 11.63
N PRO A 141 -0.72 -14.95 11.53
CA PRO A 141 -1.07 -13.55 11.73
C PRO A 141 -0.74 -13.06 13.15
N ILE A 142 -0.20 -11.86 13.23
CA ILE A 142 0.00 -11.14 14.50
C ILE A 142 -0.94 -9.95 14.58
N ARG A 143 -1.38 -9.61 15.80
CA ARG A 143 -2.19 -8.43 16.06
C ARG A 143 -1.30 -7.23 16.32
N LEU A 144 -1.54 -6.14 15.58
CA LEU A 144 -0.82 -4.88 15.71
C LEU A 144 -1.59 -3.85 16.53
N VAL A 145 -2.91 -3.78 16.33
CA VAL A 145 -3.83 -2.86 17.00
C VAL A 145 -5.05 -3.63 17.48
N ASP A 146 -5.54 -3.32 18.67
CA ASP A 146 -6.80 -3.80 19.21
C ASP A 146 -7.35 -2.74 20.17
N GLU A 147 -7.94 -1.70 19.59
CA GLU A 147 -8.43 -0.57 20.36
C GLU A 147 -9.53 0.21 19.63
N ASN A 148 -10.44 0.80 20.42
CA ASN A 148 -11.51 1.67 19.93
C ASN A 148 -12.36 1.04 18.78
N GLY A 149 -12.57 -0.29 18.83
CA GLY A 149 -13.36 -1.01 17.83
C GLY A 149 -12.61 -1.28 16.51
N LEU A 150 -11.30 -0.99 16.44
CA LEU A 150 -10.44 -1.35 15.32
C LEU A 150 -9.47 -2.46 15.73
N ILE A 151 -9.45 -3.53 14.97
CA ILE A 151 -8.43 -4.58 15.03
C ILE A 151 -7.60 -4.52 13.76
N VAL A 152 -6.28 -4.42 13.89
CA VAL A 152 -5.37 -4.54 12.75
C VAL A 152 -4.45 -5.72 12.96
N SER A 153 -4.38 -6.57 11.95
CA SER A 153 -3.49 -7.74 11.93
C SER A 153 -2.54 -7.66 10.75
N ALA A 154 -1.35 -8.22 10.92
CA ALA A 154 -0.37 -8.42 9.86
C ALA A 154 -0.04 -9.90 9.71
N MET A 155 0.20 -10.34 8.49
CA MET A 155 0.70 -11.67 8.15
C MET A 155 1.88 -11.52 7.20
N ARG A 156 2.98 -12.24 7.43
CA ARG A 156 4.09 -12.26 6.47
C ARG A 156 3.59 -12.81 5.14
N ASN A 157 3.82 -12.07 4.07
CA ASN A 157 3.60 -12.52 2.69
C ASN A 157 4.90 -13.02 2.05
N ASP A 158 4.93 -13.27 0.74
CA ASP A 158 6.06 -13.90 0.07
C ASP A 158 6.50 -13.06 -1.14
N HIS A 159 7.41 -12.11 -0.89
CA HIS A 159 7.91 -11.14 -1.87
C HIS A 159 9.43 -11.18 -2.01
N PRO A 160 10.02 -12.29 -2.52
CA PRO A 160 11.47 -12.42 -2.60
C PRO A 160 12.12 -11.37 -3.53
N PRO A 161 13.31 -10.81 -3.17
CA PRO A 161 14.16 -11.22 -2.05
C PRO A 161 13.83 -10.53 -0.71
N VAL A 162 12.76 -9.72 -0.63
CA VAL A 162 12.36 -9.04 0.60
C VAL A 162 11.80 -10.06 1.59
N VAL A 163 12.39 -10.11 2.78
CA VAL A 163 11.96 -11.04 3.84
C VAL A 163 10.87 -10.43 4.70
N ASP A 164 11.00 -9.15 5.04
CA ASP A 164 10.04 -8.42 5.88
C ASP A 164 9.03 -7.69 5.00
N SER A 165 8.07 -8.45 4.51
CA SER A 165 6.94 -8.00 3.70
C SER A 165 5.64 -8.58 4.26
N TYR A 166 4.57 -7.77 4.29
CA TYR A 166 3.36 -8.09 5.03
C TYR A 166 2.09 -7.82 4.26
N ALA A 167 1.13 -8.75 4.38
CA ALA A 167 -0.28 -8.48 4.16
C ALA A 167 -0.86 -7.85 5.44
N LEU A 168 -1.85 -6.98 5.29
CA LEU A 168 -2.50 -6.24 6.37
C LEU A 168 -4.01 -6.45 6.32
N ARG A 169 -4.63 -6.68 7.49
CA ARG A 169 -6.09 -6.78 7.61
C ARG A 169 -6.58 -5.81 8.68
N PHE A 170 -7.63 -5.07 8.33
CA PHE A 170 -8.33 -4.12 9.20
C PHE A 170 -9.76 -4.60 9.38
N ASP A 171 -10.16 -4.84 10.62
CA ASP A 171 -11.51 -5.22 11.01
C ASP A 171 -12.08 -4.16 11.96
N ALA A 172 -13.26 -3.61 11.65
CA ALA A 172 -13.97 -2.66 12.50
C ALA A 172 -15.48 -2.92 12.46
N ASP A 173 -16.07 -3.26 13.60
CA ASP A 173 -17.45 -3.69 13.70
C ASP A 173 -17.75 -4.87 12.75
N VAL A 174 -18.59 -4.62 11.74
CA VAL A 174 -18.97 -5.61 10.71
C VAL A 174 -18.25 -5.35 9.38
N LYS A 175 -17.23 -4.47 9.35
CA LYS A 175 -16.51 -4.06 8.14
C LYS A 175 -15.07 -4.53 8.18
N SER A 176 -14.58 -4.97 7.03
CA SER A 176 -13.22 -5.48 6.91
C SER A 176 -12.59 -5.18 5.56
N VAL A 177 -11.30 -4.85 5.58
CA VAL A 177 -10.49 -4.73 4.37
C VAL A 177 -9.14 -5.41 4.57
N THR A 178 -8.71 -6.16 3.55
CA THR A 178 -7.41 -6.82 3.53
C THR A 178 -6.58 -6.30 2.37
N PHE A 179 -5.31 -5.98 2.63
CA PHE A 179 -4.31 -5.63 1.62
C PHE A 179 -3.30 -6.79 1.51
N SER A 180 -3.04 -7.27 0.30
CA SER A 180 -2.06 -8.35 0.10
C SER A 180 -0.62 -7.90 0.36
N GLY A 181 -0.31 -6.59 0.23
CA GLY A 181 1.05 -6.14 -0.06
C GLY A 181 1.54 -6.77 -1.37
N ASP A 182 2.81 -6.60 -1.71
CA ASP A 182 3.40 -7.28 -2.85
C ASP A 182 3.72 -8.73 -2.49
N THR A 183 3.25 -9.66 -3.30
CA THR A 183 3.42 -11.09 -3.01
C THR A 183 3.26 -11.95 -4.26
N ARG A 184 4.06 -12.98 -4.41
CA ARG A 184 3.68 -14.06 -5.31
C ARG A 184 2.42 -14.77 -4.81
N HIS A 185 1.83 -15.62 -5.65
CA HIS A 185 0.66 -16.42 -5.26
C HIS A 185 0.88 -17.13 -3.92
N LEU A 186 0.10 -16.75 -2.91
CA LEU A 186 0.26 -17.18 -1.52
C LEU A 186 -1.03 -17.83 -0.99
N PRO A 187 -1.17 -19.18 -1.03
CA PRO A 187 -2.39 -19.87 -0.58
C PRO A 187 -2.78 -19.58 0.88
N SER A 188 -1.83 -19.30 1.78
CA SER A 188 -2.13 -18.94 3.17
C SER A 188 -2.90 -17.63 3.32
N LEU A 189 -2.83 -16.74 2.32
CA LEU A 189 -3.60 -15.50 2.28
C LEU A 189 -5.11 -15.75 2.25
N VAL A 190 -5.56 -16.91 1.76
CA VAL A 190 -6.97 -17.32 1.77
C VAL A 190 -7.55 -17.31 3.18
N GLY A 191 -6.82 -17.87 4.15
CA GLY A 191 -7.25 -17.87 5.56
C GLY A 191 -7.25 -16.46 6.16
N PHE A 192 -6.26 -15.65 5.83
CA PHE A 192 -6.10 -14.29 6.33
C PHE A 192 -7.15 -13.33 5.77
N ALA A 193 -7.48 -13.45 4.48
CA ALA A 193 -8.49 -12.63 3.81
C ALA A 193 -9.92 -13.18 3.92
N LYS A 194 -10.13 -14.26 4.68
CA LYS A 194 -11.42 -14.95 4.74
C LYS A 194 -12.56 -14.00 5.10
N ASN A 195 -13.61 -14.01 4.26
CA ASN A 195 -14.83 -13.22 4.39
C ASN A 195 -14.59 -11.71 4.54
N THR A 196 -13.47 -11.17 4.04
CA THR A 196 -13.26 -9.73 4.01
C THR A 196 -14.24 -9.04 3.05
N ASP A 197 -14.75 -7.85 3.41
CA ASP A 197 -15.65 -7.09 2.53
C ASP A 197 -14.89 -6.62 1.28
N VAL A 198 -13.63 -6.18 1.45
CA VAL A 198 -12.78 -5.72 0.35
C VAL A 198 -11.41 -6.38 0.46
N LEU A 199 -10.96 -7.03 -0.61
CA LEU A 199 -9.58 -7.48 -0.78
C LEU A 199 -8.89 -6.58 -1.82
N VAL A 200 -7.91 -5.82 -1.39
CA VAL A 200 -6.99 -5.07 -2.26
C VAL A 200 -5.78 -5.97 -2.52
N HIS A 201 -5.66 -6.46 -3.74
CA HIS A 201 -4.60 -7.41 -4.10
C HIS A 201 -3.75 -6.86 -5.24
N GLU A 202 -2.42 -7.00 -5.11
CA GLU A 202 -1.51 -6.71 -6.21
C GLU A 202 -1.82 -7.58 -7.42
N ALA A 203 -1.50 -7.11 -8.63
CA ALA A 203 -1.73 -7.91 -9.81
C ALA A 203 -0.78 -7.61 -10.96
N MET A 204 -0.42 -8.68 -11.69
CA MET A 204 0.37 -8.63 -12.92
C MET A 204 -0.39 -9.31 -14.07
N LEU A 205 -0.22 -8.80 -15.30
CA LEU A 205 -0.66 -9.45 -16.52
C LEU A 205 0.53 -9.92 -17.38
N ALA A 206 0.55 -11.19 -17.71
CA ALA A 206 1.58 -11.77 -18.60
C ALA A 206 1.66 -11.07 -19.96
N LYS A 207 0.51 -10.66 -20.51
CA LYS A 207 0.40 -9.92 -21.78
C LYS A 207 1.28 -8.67 -21.83
N GLY A 208 1.45 -7.97 -20.68
CA GLY A 208 2.21 -6.73 -20.62
C GLY A 208 3.67 -6.88 -20.21
N LEU A 209 4.14 -8.08 -19.89
CA LEU A 209 5.46 -8.29 -19.32
C LEU A 209 6.59 -7.82 -20.26
N ASP A 210 6.53 -8.16 -21.54
CA ASP A 210 7.55 -7.74 -22.52
C ASP A 210 7.63 -6.21 -22.66
N HIS A 211 6.50 -5.51 -22.54
CA HIS A 211 6.45 -4.05 -22.54
C HIS A 211 7.19 -3.45 -21.33
N VAL A 212 6.98 -4.01 -20.12
CA VAL A 212 7.68 -3.58 -18.91
C VAL A 212 9.19 -3.77 -19.05
N LEU A 213 9.61 -4.94 -19.55
CA LEU A 213 11.02 -5.29 -19.75
C LEU A 213 11.69 -4.38 -20.79
N ALA A 214 11.03 -4.11 -21.92
CA ALA A 214 11.53 -3.22 -22.96
C ALA A 214 11.78 -1.78 -22.45
N LYS A 215 10.93 -1.28 -21.55
CA LYS A 215 11.08 0.05 -20.97
C LYS A 215 12.22 0.15 -19.94
N THR A 216 12.57 -0.93 -19.29
CA THR A 216 13.51 -0.90 -18.15
C THR A 216 14.96 -1.05 -18.59
N LYS A 217 15.21 -1.63 -19.77
CA LYS A 217 16.55 -1.79 -20.40
C LYS A 217 17.60 -2.37 -19.44
N THR A 218 17.24 -3.40 -18.67
CA THR A 218 18.15 -3.98 -17.64
C THR A 218 19.27 -4.83 -18.24
N GLY A 219 19.23 -5.16 -19.52
CA GLY A 219 20.30 -5.86 -20.24
C GLY A 219 20.39 -7.37 -19.97
N ASP A 220 19.64 -7.92 -19.02
CA ASP A 220 19.57 -9.34 -18.69
C ASP A 220 18.21 -9.74 -18.09
N ASP A 221 18.04 -11.03 -17.78
CA ASP A 221 16.77 -11.62 -17.32
C ASP A 221 16.46 -11.39 -15.83
N ARG A 222 17.29 -10.66 -15.05
CA ARG A 222 17.07 -10.51 -13.60
C ARG A 222 15.74 -9.84 -13.27
N LEU A 223 15.36 -8.77 -13.98
CA LEU A 223 14.06 -8.12 -13.75
C LEU A 223 12.90 -9.06 -14.09
N LYS A 224 12.96 -9.77 -15.22
CA LYS A 224 11.94 -10.74 -15.59
C LYS A 224 11.77 -11.82 -14.53
N ASN A 225 12.90 -12.40 -14.08
CA ASN A 225 12.91 -13.43 -13.06
C ASN A 225 12.35 -12.89 -11.73
N HIS A 226 12.69 -11.65 -11.35
CA HIS A 226 12.13 -11.00 -10.17
C HIS A 226 10.61 -10.85 -10.28
N LEU A 227 10.10 -10.26 -11.36
CA LEU A 227 8.66 -10.07 -11.56
C LEU A 227 7.89 -11.40 -11.47
N LEU A 228 8.37 -12.45 -12.13
CA LEU A 228 7.74 -13.76 -12.11
C LEU A 228 7.83 -14.48 -10.76
N ALA A 229 8.86 -14.20 -9.96
CA ALA A 229 9.08 -14.85 -8.67
C ALA A 229 8.39 -14.14 -7.51
N ALA A 230 8.12 -12.82 -7.64
CA ALA A 230 7.75 -11.95 -6.53
C ALA A 230 6.33 -11.37 -6.61
N HIS A 231 5.64 -11.53 -7.75
CA HIS A 231 4.30 -10.95 -7.97
C HIS A 231 3.27 -12.00 -8.39
N SER A 232 1.99 -11.67 -8.18
CA SER A 232 0.85 -12.52 -8.52
C SER A 232 0.24 -12.14 -9.86
N PHE A 233 -0.14 -13.12 -10.67
CA PHE A 233 -1.00 -12.86 -11.82
C PHE A 233 -2.44 -12.54 -11.39
N ALA A 234 -3.18 -11.79 -12.22
CA ALA A 234 -4.56 -11.40 -11.93
C ALA A 234 -5.50 -12.62 -11.73
N GLU A 235 -5.28 -13.73 -12.46
CA GLU A 235 -5.99 -14.99 -12.23
C GLU A 235 -5.72 -15.54 -10.82
N GLN A 236 -4.47 -15.46 -10.34
CA GLN A 236 -4.09 -15.91 -9.00
C GLN A 236 -4.70 -15.05 -7.90
N ALA A 237 -4.77 -13.72 -8.09
CA ALA A 237 -5.51 -12.83 -7.20
C ALA A 237 -7.00 -13.23 -7.15
N GLY A 238 -7.58 -13.58 -8.30
CA GLY A 238 -8.93 -14.13 -8.39
C GLY A 238 -9.10 -15.46 -7.63
N GLN A 239 -8.12 -16.38 -7.71
CA GLN A 239 -8.15 -17.66 -6.96
C GLN A 239 -8.17 -17.43 -5.45
N ILE A 240 -7.36 -16.50 -4.94
CA ILE A 240 -7.39 -16.09 -3.53
C ILE A 240 -8.76 -15.51 -3.16
N ALA A 241 -9.27 -14.56 -3.97
CA ALA A 241 -10.55 -13.91 -3.72
C ALA A 241 -11.72 -14.92 -3.66
N ALA A 242 -11.78 -15.85 -4.61
CA ALA A 242 -12.81 -16.90 -4.64
C ALA A 242 -12.71 -17.81 -3.41
N SER A 243 -11.51 -18.31 -3.12
CA SER A 243 -11.28 -19.25 -2.01
C SER A 243 -11.50 -18.61 -0.64
N ALA A 244 -11.21 -17.30 -0.50
CA ALA A 244 -11.42 -16.54 0.72
C ALA A 244 -12.88 -16.04 0.88
N ASN A 245 -13.74 -16.22 -0.11
CA ASN A 245 -15.13 -15.71 -0.13
C ASN A 245 -15.17 -14.20 0.13
N VAL A 246 -14.38 -13.40 -0.62
CA VAL A 246 -14.34 -11.95 -0.44
C VAL A 246 -15.55 -11.28 -1.10
N GLY A 247 -16.00 -10.15 -0.51
CA GLY A 247 -17.14 -9.39 -1.06
C GLY A 247 -16.79 -8.61 -2.32
N HIS A 248 -15.57 -8.04 -2.39
CA HIS A 248 -15.10 -7.24 -3.51
C HIS A 248 -13.58 -7.39 -3.67
N LEU A 249 -13.12 -7.87 -4.82
CA LEU A 249 -11.71 -7.87 -5.20
C LEU A 249 -11.36 -6.55 -5.90
N VAL A 250 -10.32 -5.87 -5.44
CA VAL A 250 -9.77 -4.65 -6.04
C VAL A 250 -8.34 -4.92 -6.45
N LEU A 251 -8.08 -4.96 -7.75
CA LEU A 251 -6.72 -5.11 -8.27
C LEU A 251 -5.97 -3.79 -8.09
N ASN A 252 -4.78 -3.86 -7.49
CA ASN A 252 -3.91 -2.73 -7.20
C ASN A 252 -2.46 -3.07 -7.59
N HIS A 253 -1.52 -2.15 -7.40
CA HIS A 253 -0.10 -2.37 -7.73
C HIS A 253 0.06 -3.02 -9.12
N LEU A 254 -0.54 -2.38 -10.14
CA LEU A 254 -0.74 -2.99 -11.46
C LEU A 254 0.56 -3.04 -12.27
N ILE A 255 0.88 -4.21 -12.82
CA ILE A 255 2.05 -4.46 -13.67
C ILE A 255 1.59 -5.11 -14.99
N PRO A 256 1.62 -4.39 -16.14
CA PRO A 256 1.87 -2.95 -16.29
C PRO A 256 0.65 -2.09 -15.94
N PRO A 257 0.84 -0.82 -15.58
CA PRO A 257 -0.26 0.10 -15.28
C PRO A 257 -0.91 0.73 -16.51
N GLU A 258 -0.25 0.68 -17.66
CA GLU A 258 -0.66 1.34 -18.90
C GLU A 258 -1.89 0.67 -19.54
N ARG A 259 -3.01 1.41 -19.62
CA ARG A 259 -4.30 0.90 -20.12
C ARG A 259 -4.35 0.68 -21.63
N ASP A 260 -3.48 1.30 -22.41
CA ASP A 260 -3.27 1.06 -23.82
C ASP A 260 -2.56 -0.29 -24.10
N ILE A 261 -1.83 -0.80 -23.13
CA ILE A 261 -1.15 -2.11 -23.17
C ILE A 261 -2.04 -3.21 -22.58
N CYS A 262 -2.60 -2.95 -21.42
CA CYS A 262 -3.48 -3.85 -20.67
C CYS A 262 -4.74 -3.10 -20.27
N SER A 263 -5.80 -3.22 -21.07
CA SER A 263 -7.08 -2.57 -20.79
C SER A 263 -7.77 -3.15 -19.55
N ASP A 264 -8.72 -2.42 -18.98
CA ASP A 264 -9.53 -2.93 -17.86
C ASP A 264 -10.26 -4.23 -18.24
N ALA A 265 -10.62 -4.39 -19.50
CA ALA A 265 -11.22 -5.63 -20.01
C ALA A 265 -10.23 -6.80 -19.97
N ASP A 266 -8.94 -6.58 -20.28
CA ASP A 266 -7.90 -7.62 -20.16
C ASP A 266 -7.72 -8.07 -18.71
N TRP A 267 -7.65 -7.12 -17.76
CA TRP A 267 -7.56 -7.38 -16.33
C TRP A 267 -8.75 -8.19 -15.82
N GLN A 268 -9.97 -7.74 -16.18
CA GLN A 268 -11.21 -8.42 -15.79
C GLN A 268 -11.32 -9.82 -16.41
N ALA A 269 -10.94 -9.99 -17.67
CA ALA A 269 -10.98 -11.29 -18.35
C ALA A 269 -10.05 -12.30 -17.68
N GLU A 270 -8.82 -11.89 -17.32
CA GLU A 270 -7.88 -12.77 -16.63
C GLU A 270 -8.36 -13.13 -15.21
N THR A 271 -8.87 -12.16 -14.46
CA THR A 271 -9.42 -12.41 -13.11
C THR A 271 -10.64 -13.32 -13.14
N ARG A 272 -11.54 -13.16 -14.13
CA ARG A 272 -12.76 -13.96 -14.28
C ARG A 272 -12.52 -15.43 -14.60
N ARG A 273 -11.30 -15.82 -14.92
CA ARG A 273 -10.94 -17.24 -15.06
C ARG A 273 -11.06 -18.01 -13.74
N SER A 274 -11.02 -17.30 -12.61
CA SER A 274 -11.03 -17.91 -11.29
C SER A 274 -11.98 -17.23 -10.28
N PHE A 275 -12.54 -16.06 -10.59
CA PHE A 275 -13.40 -15.31 -9.69
C PHE A 275 -14.56 -14.61 -10.42
N ASP A 276 -15.80 -15.06 -10.15
CA ASP A 276 -17.02 -14.50 -10.74
C ASP A 276 -17.65 -13.39 -9.91
N GLY A 277 -17.07 -13.07 -8.74
CA GLY A 277 -17.56 -12.03 -7.85
C GLY A 277 -17.29 -10.61 -8.35
N ARG A 278 -17.60 -9.63 -7.51
CA ARG A 278 -17.33 -8.21 -7.80
C ARG A 278 -15.82 -7.97 -7.87
N CYS A 279 -15.34 -7.50 -9.03
CA CYS A 279 -13.94 -7.16 -9.27
C CYS A 279 -13.84 -5.75 -9.88
N SER A 280 -12.93 -4.93 -9.33
CA SER A 280 -12.56 -3.62 -9.89
C SER A 280 -11.08 -3.58 -10.21
N VAL A 281 -10.74 -2.95 -11.33
CA VAL A 281 -9.34 -2.63 -11.68
C VAL A 281 -9.03 -1.25 -11.09
N GLY A 282 -8.07 -1.18 -10.17
CA GLY A 282 -7.73 0.05 -9.46
C GLY A 282 -7.25 1.16 -10.39
N HIS A 283 -7.61 2.38 -10.07
CA HIS A 283 -7.04 3.59 -10.66
C HIS A 283 -6.82 4.65 -9.59
N ASP A 284 -5.91 5.60 -9.86
CA ASP A 284 -5.59 6.66 -8.90
C ASP A 284 -6.82 7.52 -8.60
N GLY A 285 -7.13 7.68 -7.32
CA GLY A 285 -8.31 8.37 -6.83
C GLY A 285 -9.60 7.53 -6.78
N MET A 286 -9.57 6.22 -7.10
CA MET A 286 -10.72 5.34 -6.95
C MET A 286 -11.17 5.28 -5.50
N ALA A 287 -12.45 5.59 -5.24
CA ALA A 287 -13.07 5.52 -3.92
C ALA A 287 -14.03 4.33 -3.83
N ILE A 288 -13.96 3.60 -2.72
CA ILE A 288 -14.76 2.40 -2.42
C ILE A 288 -15.35 2.60 -1.02
N GLU A 289 -16.67 2.62 -0.95
CA GLU A 289 -17.43 2.61 0.31
C GLU A 289 -17.93 1.19 0.59
N PHE A 290 -17.82 0.74 1.82
CA PHE A 290 -18.19 -0.63 2.20
C PHE A 290 -18.61 -0.76 3.68
#